data_7d76e4d372ffd87f421430f72426fdc7
#
_entry.id   7d76e4d372ffd87f421430f72426fdc7
#
_cell.length_a   1.000
_cell.length_b   1.000
_cell.length_c   1.000
_cell.angle_alpha   90.00
_cell.angle_beta   90.00
_cell.angle_gamma   90.00
#
_symmetry.space_group_name_H-M   'P 1'
#
loop_
_entity.id
_entity.type
_entity.pdbx_description
1 polymer ?
#
loop_
_entity_poly.entity_id
_entity_poly.type
_entity_poly.pdbx_seq_one_letter_code
_entity_poly.pdbx_strand_id
1 'polypeptide(L)'
;MDALTGFRISFDAKCSAKYKDTVENLIKKWNSNESQFYFKTSGSSGKPKTIKFSKSHILASISSTAKYFSFFQGMKSAIAMDIASIGGAMMLFRALEFEMDIQVLEVRRRINWKGELDFLSLV
;
A
#
# COMPACT_ATOMS: atom_id res chain seq x y z
N MET A 1 -14.02 -5.04 3.36
CA MET A 1 -13.48 -4.04 4.27
C MET A 1 -14.58 -3.18 4.80
N ASP A 2 -14.68 -3.02 6.07
CA ASP A 2 -15.76 -2.24 6.60
C ASP A 2 -15.48 -0.74 6.48
N ALA A 3 -16.53 0.04 6.62
CA ALA A 3 -16.49 1.47 6.40
C ALA A 3 -16.20 2.28 7.66
N LEU A 4 -15.68 1.64 8.71
CA LEU A 4 -15.48 2.30 10.00
C LEU A 4 -14.56 3.51 9.92
N THR A 5 -13.64 3.50 8.97
CA THR A 5 -12.64 4.55 8.84
C THR A 5 -13.07 5.65 7.89
N GLY A 6 -14.22 5.52 7.23
CA GLY A 6 -14.66 6.51 6.25
C GLY A 6 -13.94 6.46 4.92
N PHE A 7 -13.07 5.46 4.69
CA PHE A 7 -12.42 5.29 3.42
C PHE A 7 -12.80 3.95 2.80
N ARG A 8 -12.49 3.79 1.54
CA ARG A 8 -12.87 2.61 0.78
C ARG A 8 -11.66 1.92 0.17
N ILE A 9 -11.61 0.60 0.35
CA ILE A 9 -10.62 -0.23 -0.34
C ILE A 9 -11.37 -1.14 -1.30
N SER A 10 -11.00 -1.10 -2.56
CA SER A 10 -11.57 -1.98 -3.58
C SER A 10 -10.45 -2.75 -4.25
N PHE A 11 -10.78 -3.93 -4.77
CA PHE A 11 -9.83 -4.78 -5.47
C PHE A 11 -10.26 -4.89 -6.93
N ASP A 12 -9.28 -4.78 -7.82
CA ASP A 12 -9.53 -5.05 -9.22
C ASP A 12 -10.06 -6.49 -9.38
N ALA A 13 -10.97 -6.68 -10.34
CA ALA A 13 -11.59 -7.98 -10.58
C ALA A 13 -10.58 -9.09 -10.89
N LYS A 14 -9.41 -8.72 -11.37
CA LYS A 14 -8.34 -9.66 -11.71
C LYS A 14 -7.45 -10.05 -10.55
N CYS A 15 -7.64 -9.45 -9.37
CA CYS A 15 -6.87 -9.83 -8.19
C CYS A 15 -7.24 -11.24 -7.77
N SER A 16 -6.22 -12.08 -7.53
CA SER A 16 -6.45 -13.42 -7.00
C SER A 16 -6.91 -13.36 -5.55
N ALA A 17 -7.59 -14.41 -5.09
CA ALA A 17 -8.00 -14.50 -3.70
C ALA A 17 -6.79 -14.47 -2.76
N LYS A 18 -5.70 -15.12 -3.17
CA LYS A 18 -4.45 -15.14 -2.40
C LYS A 18 -3.88 -13.73 -2.23
N TYR A 19 -3.90 -12.94 -3.30
CA TYR A 19 -3.39 -11.57 -3.24
C TYR A 19 -4.26 -10.69 -2.33
N LYS A 20 -5.58 -10.84 -2.43
CA LYS A 20 -6.51 -10.14 -1.52
C LYS A 20 -6.22 -10.47 -0.07
N ASP A 21 -6.00 -11.75 0.24
CA ASP A 21 -5.68 -12.17 1.60
C ASP A 21 -4.38 -11.55 2.08
N THR A 22 -3.38 -11.48 1.22
CA THR A 22 -2.09 -10.86 1.56
C THR A 22 -2.28 -9.40 1.91
N VAL A 23 -3.06 -8.67 1.13
CA VAL A 23 -3.34 -7.26 1.38
C VAL A 23 -4.13 -7.09 2.68
N GLU A 24 -5.15 -7.89 2.88
CA GLU A 24 -5.99 -7.81 4.08
C GLU A 24 -5.19 -8.13 5.34
N ASN A 25 -4.28 -9.11 5.27
CA ASN A 25 -3.41 -9.43 6.39
C ASN A 25 -2.46 -8.27 6.73
N LEU A 26 -1.96 -7.59 5.73
CA LEU A 26 -1.10 -6.43 5.96
C LEU A 26 -1.89 -5.27 6.58
N ILE A 27 -3.14 -5.09 6.17
CA ILE A 27 -4.02 -4.08 6.77
C ILE A 27 -4.26 -4.40 8.24
N LYS A 28 -4.55 -5.66 8.56
CA LYS A 28 -4.75 -6.10 9.94
C LYS A 28 -3.52 -5.85 10.78
N LYS A 29 -2.35 -6.15 10.23
CA LYS A 29 -1.09 -5.94 10.93
C LYS A 29 -0.86 -4.45 11.18
N TRP A 30 -1.13 -3.60 10.21
CA TRP A 30 -1.00 -2.15 10.38
C TRP A 30 -1.91 -1.61 11.46
N ASN A 31 -3.14 -2.12 11.54
CA ASN A 31 -4.12 -1.68 12.53
C ASN A 31 -3.95 -2.32 13.90
N SER A 32 -3.02 -3.26 14.03
CA SER A 32 -2.72 -3.91 15.30
C SER A 32 -1.68 -3.11 16.08
N ASN A 33 -1.23 -3.67 17.22
CA ASN A 33 -0.18 -3.05 18.02
C ASN A 33 1.23 -3.37 17.52
N GLU A 34 1.37 -3.93 16.32
CA GLU A 34 2.68 -4.22 15.75
C GLU A 34 3.48 -2.94 15.53
N SER A 35 4.71 -2.94 16.02
CA SER A 35 5.62 -1.81 15.88
C SER A 35 6.72 -2.05 14.84
N GLN A 36 6.82 -3.27 14.29
CA GLN A 36 7.87 -3.67 13.37
C GLN A 36 7.29 -4.31 12.14
N PHE A 37 7.84 -3.97 10.99
CA PHE A 37 7.46 -4.53 9.71
C PHE A 37 8.70 -5.00 8.97
N TYR A 38 8.60 -6.15 8.30
CA TYR A 38 9.73 -6.78 7.63
C TYR A 38 9.43 -6.92 6.14
N PHE A 39 10.39 -6.50 5.32
CA PHE A 39 10.25 -6.60 3.87
C PHE A 39 11.51 -7.22 3.29
N LYS A 40 11.33 -8.03 2.24
CA LYS A 40 12.44 -8.61 1.51
C LYS A 40 12.79 -7.73 0.33
N THR A 41 14.09 -7.53 0.12
CA THR A 41 14.59 -6.82 -1.04
C THR A 41 15.41 -7.77 -1.89
N SER A 42 15.47 -7.47 -3.18
CA SER A 42 16.22 -8.29 -4.13
C SER A 42 17.67 -7.86 -4.22
N GLY A 43 18.32 -7.40 -3.30
CA GLY A 43 19.68 -6.86 -3.27
C GLY A 43 20.55 -7.10 -4.51
N SER A 44 21.54 -6.25 -4.71
CA SER A 44 22.42 -6.28 -5.88
C SER A 44 23.27 -7.54 -5.97
N SER A 45 23.42 -8.29 -4.88
CA SER A 45 24.17 -9.55 -4.84
C SER A 45 23.32 -10.76 -5.22
N GLY A 46 22.08 -10.57 -5.61
CA GLY A 46 21.16 -11.65 -5.96
C GLY A 46 20.55 -12.39 -4.78
N LYS A 47 20.99 -12.12 -3.57
CA LYS A 47 20.41 -12.72 -2.37
C LYS A 47 19.40 -11.78 -1.73
N PRO A 48 18.14 -12.23 -1.49
CA PRO A 48 17.17 -11.39 -0.81
C PRO A 48 17.65 -11.05 0.59
N LYS A 49 17.48 -9.80 0.96
CA LYS A 49 17.73 -9.34 2.32
C LYS A 49 16.41 -8.96 2.97
N THR A 50 16.29 -9.26 4.25
CA THR A 50 15.14 -8.83 5.03
C THR A 50 15.50 -7.52 5.72
N ILE A 51 14.68 -6.49 5.47
CA ILE A 51 14.87 -5.18 6.09
C ILE A 51 13.73 -4.96 7.06
N LYS A 52 14.08 -4.49 8.25
CA LYS A 52 13.12 -4.18 9.31
C LYS A 52 12.85 -2.69 9.35
N PHE A 53 11.57 -2.33 9.38
CA PHE A 53 11.14 -0.95 9.54
C PHE A 53 10.28 -0.82 10.78
N SER A 54 10.52 0.19 11.60
CA SER A 54 9.62 0.49 12.70
C SER A 54 8.41 1.26 12.16
N LYS A 55 7.27 1.07 12.81
CA LYS A 55 6.05 1.79 12.44
C LYS A 55 6.25 3.31 12.56
N SER A 56 7.02 3.75 13.55
CA SER A 56 7.31 5.17 13.72
C SER A 56 8.10 5.75 12.55
N HIS A 57 9.05 4.99 11.99
CA HIS A 57 9.78 5.41 10.81
C HIS A 57 8.87 5.48 9.59
N ILE A 58 8.00 4.49 9.44
CA ILE A 58 7.03 4.47 8.34
C ILE A 58 6.11 5.69 8.43
N LEU A 59 5.61 5.99 9.63
CA LEU A 59 4.73 7.15 9.84
C LEU A 59 5.45 8.47 9.53
N ALA A 60 6.72 8.59 9.91
CA ALA A 60 7.50 9.77 9.60
C ALA A 60 7.66 9.96 8.08
N SER A 61 7.92 8.87 7.38
CA SER A 61 8.03 8.89 5.91
C SER A 61 6.70 9.28 5.26
N ILE A 62 5.60 8.73 5.77
CA ILE A 62 4.27 9.08 5.28
C ILE A 62 3.98 10.56 5.47
N SER A 63 4.32 11.10 6.63
CA SER A 63 4.10 12.50 6.94
C SER A 63 4.86 13.42 5.98
N SER A 64 6.12 13.09 5.70
CA SER A 64 6.93 13.86 4.74
C SER A 64 6.36 13.82 3.34
N THR A 65 5.95 12.62 2.89
CA THR A 65 5.35 12.44 1.57
C THR A 65 4.03 13.19 1.46
N ALA A 66 3.22 13.14 2.52
CA ALA A 66 1.93 13.81 2.57
C ALA A 66 2.06 15.32 2.41
N LYS A 67 3.06 15.91 3.03
CA LYS A 67 3.32 17.34 2.90
C LYS A 67 3.69 17.71 1.47
N TYR A 68 4.52 16.88 0.86
CA TYR A 68 4.99 17.12 -0.51
C TYR A 68 3.86 17.02 -1.53
N PHE A 69 3.00 16.01 -1.40
CA PHE A 69 1.94 15.73 -2.36
C PHE A 69 0.56 16.22 -1.92
N SER A 70 0.45 16.84 -0.77
CA SER A 70 -0.83 17.37 -0.25
C SER A 70 -1.91 16.30 -0.14
N PHE A 71 -1.58 15.18 0.50
CA PHE A 71 -2.54 14.10 0.70
C PHE A 71 -3.77 14.57 1.49
N PHE A 72 -4.94 14.04 1.14
CA PHE A 72 -6.20 14.41 1.79
C PHE A 72 -7.12 13.20 1.89
N GLN A 73 -8.04 13.26 2.82
CA GLN A 73 -9.03 12.21 3.06
C GLN A 73 -9.93 12.05 1.85
N GLY A 74 -10.17 10.79 1.45
CA GLY A 74 -10.99 10.50 0.28
C GLY A 74 -10.28 10.63 -1.05
N MET A 75 -8.99 11.00 -1.03
CA MET A 75 -8.17 11.08 -2.23
C MET A 75 -8.20 9.75 -2.98
N LYS A 76 -8.44 9.81 -4.29
CA LYS A 76 -8.51 8.61 -5.11
C LYS A 76 -7.12 8.17 -5.52
N SER A 77 -6.80 6.92 -5.21
CA SER A 77 -5.47 6.39 -5.50
C SER A 77 -5.56 4.92 -5.91
N ALA A 78 -4.45 4.40 -6.41
CA ALA A 78 -4.34 3.00 -6.77
C ALA A 78 -2.98 2.47 -6.39
N ILE A 79 -2.92 1.18 -6.06
CA ILE A 79 -1.67 0.47 -5.84
C ILE A 79 -1.44 -0.44 -7.04
N ALA A 80 -0.41 -0.15 -7.81
CA ALA A 80 -0.02 -0.94 -8.97
C ALA A 80 1.35 -1.58 -8.80
N MET A 81 1.89 -1.55 -7.59
CA MET A 81 3.12 -2.24 -7.20
C MET A 81 2.77 -3.46 -6.36
N ASP A 82 3.64 -4.47 -6.41
CA ASP A 82 3.46 -5.66 -5.58
C ASP A 82 3.39 -5.28 -4.11
N ILE A 83 2.32 -5.71 -3.43
CA ILE A 83 2.10 -5.40 -2.02
C ILE A 83 3.17 -6.00 -1.12
N ALA A 84 3.86 -7.05 -1.58
CA ALA A 84 4.96 -7.65 -0.83
C ALA A 84 6.22 -6.78 -0.88
N SER A 85 6.30 -5.83 -1.80
CA SER A 85 7.41 -4.90 -1.88
C SER A 85 7.21 -3.73 -0.92
N ILE A 86 8.31 -3.07 -0.57
CA ILE A 86 8.25 -1.87 0.25
C ILE A 86 7.39 -0.79 -0.41
N GLY A 87 7.55 -0.61 -1.72
CA GLY A 87 6.80 0.43 -2.44
C GLY A 87 5.30 0.22 -2.39
N GLY A 88 4.85 -1.01 -2.65
CA GLY A 88 3.43 -1.34 -2.61
C GLY A 88 2.87 -1.24 -1.19
N ALA A 89 3.59 -1.76 -0.21
CA ALA A 89 3.18 -1.69 1.19
C ALA A 89 3.12 -0.23 1.68
N MET A 90 4.09 0.59 1.31
CA MET A 90 4.09 2.00 1.70
C MET A 90 2.90 2.75 1.11
N MET A 91 2.52 2.44 -0.12
CA MET A 91 1.33 3.05 -0.71
C MET A 91 0.07 2.67 0.07
N LEU A 92 -0.04 1.40 0.46
CA LEU A 92 -1.16 0.95 1.28
C LEU A 92 -1.19 1.68 2.63
N PHE A 93 -0.05 1.80 3.29
CA PHE A 93 0.02 2.49 4.59
C PHE A 93 -0.35 3.96 4.47
N ARG A 94 0.07 4.63 3.39
CA ARG A 94 -0.34 6.01 3.12
C ARG A 94 -1.85 6.12 2.98
N ALA A 95 -2.43 5.19 2.24
CA ALA A 95 -3.89 5.17 2.04
C ALA A 95 -4.64 4.95 3.35
N LEU A 96 -4.13 4.07 4.21
CA LEU A 96 -4.74 3.81 5.50
C LEU A 96 -4.65 5.03 6.42
N GLU A 97 -3.48 5.69 6.46
CA GLU A 97 -3.29 6.85 7.34
C GLU A 97 -4.11 8.06 6.90
N PHE A 98 -4.29 8.27 5.61
CA PHE A 98 -5.03 9.41 5.09
C PHE A 98 -6.45 9.07 4.66
N GLU A 99 -6.90 7.85 4.95
CA GLU A 99 -8.25 7.40 4.62
C GLU A 99 -8.60 7.66 3.15
N MET A 100 -7.73 7.22 2.27
CA MET A 100 -7.91 7.37 0.84
C MET A 100 -8.91 6.37 0.29
N ASP A 101 -9.54 6.72 -0.83
CA ASP A 101 -10.32 5.79 -1.63
C ASP A 101 -9.34 5.09 -2.56
N ILE A 102 -9.01 3.85 -2.27
CA ILE A 102 -7.90 3.17 -2.93
C ILE A 102 -8.35 1.91 -3.66
N GLN A 103 -7.83 1.74 -4.87
CA GLN A 103 -8.02 0.52 -5.63
C GLN A 103 -6.73 -0.28 -5.67
N VAL A 104 -6.81 -1.56 -5.36
CA VAL A 104 -5.67 -2.47 -5.35
C VAL A 104 -5.66 -3.26 -6.64
N LEU A 105 -4.53 -3.20 -7.35
CA LEU A 105 -4.29 -3.94 -8.58
C LEU A 105 -3.19 -4.96 -8.30
N GLU A 106 -3.41 -6.20 -8.74
CA GLU A 106 -2.34 -7.18 -8.68
C GLU A 106 -1.37 -6.92 -9.84
N VAL A 107 -0.07 -6.82 -9.52
CA VAL A 107 0.94 -6.47 -10.53
C VAL A 107 1.00 -7.53 -11.62
N ARG A 108 0.84 -7.09 -12.86
CA ARG A 108 0.92 -7.90 -14.05
C ARG A 108 1.65 -7.11 -15.11
N ARG A 109 1.86 -7.71 -16.27
CA ARG A 109 2.57 -7.05 -17.37
C ARG A 109 1.86 -5.80 -17.88
N ARG A 110 0.54 -5.73 -17.76
CA ARG A 110 -0.24 -4.65 -18.32
C ARG A 110 -1.23 -4.14 -17.29
N ILE A 111 -1.26 -2.82 -17.15
CA ILE A 111 -2.20 -2.15 -16.28
C ILE A 111 -3.25 -1.49 -17.15
N ASN A 112 -4.52 -1.86 -16.93
CA ASN A 112 -5.65 -1.22 -17.58
C ASN A 112 -6.38 -0.42 -16.51
N TRP A 113 -6.30 0.89 -16.61
CA TRP A 113 -6.98 1.76 -15.68
C TRP A 113 -8.15 2.46 -16.36
N LYS A 114 -9.28 2.50 -15.66
CA LYS A 114 -10.44 3.27 -16.07
C LYS A 114 -10.87 4.13 -14.91
N GLY A 115 -11.06 5.42 -15.16
CA GLY A 115 -11.49 6.36 -14.15
C GLY A 115 -10.42 7.39 -13.84
N GLU A 116 -10.68 8.19 -12.83
CA GLU A 116 -9.79 9.26 -12.42
C GLU A 116 -8.95 8.84 -11.22
N LEU A 117 -7.70 9.26 -11.20
CA LEU A 117 -6.79 9.05 -10.11
C LEU A 117 -6.17 10.37 -9.68
N ASP A 118 -6.06 10.55 -8.37
CA ASP A 118 -5.29 11.64 -7.79
C ASP A 118 -3.84 11.23 -7.57
N PHE A 119 -3.60 9.94 -7.31
CA PHE A 119 -2.27 9.45 -7.03
C PHE A 119 -2.13 7.99 -7.42
N LEU A 120 -1.02 7.65 -8.06
CA LEU A 120 -0.71 6.30 -8.49
C LEU A 120 0.75 5.98 -8.17
N SER A 121 0.97 4.82 -7.55
CA SER A 121 2.31 4.32 -7.28
C SER A 121 2.64 3.18 -8.23
N LEU A 122 3.71 3.35 -8.99
CA LEU A 122 4.18 2.38 -9.98
C LEU A 122 5.61 1.95 -9.69
N VAL A 123 5.96 0.78 -10.19
CA VAL A 123 7.36 0.31 -10.16
C VAL A 123 8.18 1.15 -11.10
#